data_d7bd081417f7f178357234e082a23563
#
_entry.id   d7bd081417f7f178357234e082a23563
#
_cell.length_a   1.000
_cell.length_b   1.000
_cell.length_c   1.000
_cell.angle_alpha   90.00
_cell.angle_beta   90.00
_cell.angle_gamma   90.00
#
_symmetry.space_group_name_H-M   'P 1'
#
loop_
_entity.id
_entity.type
_entity.pdbx_description
1 polymer ?
#
loop_
_entity_poly.entity_id
_entity_poly.type
_entity_poly.pdbx_seq_one_letter_code
_entity_poly.pdbx_strand_id
1 'polypeptide(L)'
;MLSIPSSTKPPKRFTSSHLLSHPTEEGAHIAILCYKNGALAREKIRDKHAQSSWDEYNKLVEASLPGNNKTLGFYFPLPEIIPPNVQGEFFYDISDPSSPVSKDFIPDEAHPRAILESQLLSIKVRIQDILPEGAQPLRRLVMTGGSSGNQTIRQLAADVFGMTVYVATGGKEAAAIGGAQLARYAWWKGQNGGKGTFEEMVASDPVPVKPAAEPRPNVAKVYGSLVESYRRCEALVVQDFGGH
;
A
#
# COMPACT_ATOMS: atom_id res chain seq x y z
N MET A 1 3.88 5.95 -0.44
CA MET A 1 4.89 6.80 -1.10
C MET A 1 5.84 5.91 -1.87
N LEU A 2 6.16 6.26 -3.10
CA LEU A 2 7.05 5.53 -3.99
C LEU A 2 8.20 6.46 -4.37
N SER A 3 9.45 6.07 -4.08
CA SER A 3 10.64 6.78 -4.55
C SER A 3 10.99 6.26 -5.95
N ILE A 4 11.10 7.18 -6.91
CA ILE A 4 11.39 6.90 -8.32
C ILE A 4 12.73 7.57 -8.63
N PRO A 5 13.79 6.77 -8.86
CA PRO A 5 15.13 7.31 -9.15
C PRO A 5 15.11 8.20 -10.40
N SER A 6 16.10 9.06 -10.51
CA SER A 6 16.36 9.80 -11.75
C SER A 6 16.48 8.82 -12.94
N SER A 7 15.63 9.02 -13.93
CA SER A 7 15.63 8.21 -15.14
C SER A 7 15.48 9.14 -16.37
N THR A 8 15.89 8.65 -17.53
CA THR A 8 15.73 9.38 -18.80
C THR A 8 14.27 9.56 -19.21
N LYS A 9 13.35 8.74 -18.64
CA LYS A 9 11.91 8.85 -18.87
C LYS A 9 11.23 9.37 -17.59
N PRO A 10 10.47 10.48 -17.65
CA PRO A 10 9.73 10.96 -16.51
C PRO A 10 8.63 9.96 -16.10
N PRO A 11 8.29 9.88 -14.81
CA PRO A 11 7.16 9.07 -14.35
C PRO A 11 5.84 9.55 -14.98
N LYS A 12 4.91 8.62 -15.17
CA LYS A 12 3.57 8.97 -15.65
C LYS A 12 2.83 9.77 -14.59
N ARG A 13 2.05 10.76 -15.03
CA ARG A 13 1.17 11.54 -14.16
C ARG A 13 -0.24 10.99 -14.21
N PHE A 14 -0.85 10.85 -13.04
CA PHE A 14 -2.24 10.42 -12.88
C PHE A 14 -2.97 11.35 -11.93
N THR A 15 -4.27 11.48 -12.09
CA THR A 15 -5.14 12.24 -11.17
C THR A 15 -5.21 11.61 -9.78
N SER A 16 -4.91 10.30 -9.67
CA SER A 16 -4.90 9.53 -8.43
C SER A 16 -3.57 9.55 -7.69
N SER A 17 -2.56 10.29 -8.17
CA SER A 17 -1.24 10.37 -7.52
C SER A 17 -0.68 11.78 -7.54
N HIS A 18 0.09 12.12 -6.49
CA HIS A 18 0.89 13.35 -6.46
C HIS A 18 2.33 13.01 -6.82
N LEU A 19 2.88 13.72 -7.79
CA LEU A 19 4.28 13.60 -8.20
C LEU A 19 5.04 14.83 -7.72
N LEU A 20 6.05 14.60 -6.87
CA LEU A 20 6.87 15.62 -6.24
C LEU A 20 8.35 15.40 -6.61
N SER A 21 9.14 16.47 -6.58
CA SER A 21 10.60 16.33 -6.63
C SER A 21 11.10 15.59 -5.39
N HIS A 22 12.12 14.74 -5.57
CA HIS A 22 12.75 14.07 -4.44
C HIS A 22 13.49 15.11 -3.55
N PRO A 23 13.30 15.08 -2.21
CA PRO A 23 13.83 16.13 -1.34
C PRO A 23 15.36 16.10 -1.18
N THR A 24 16.01 14.98 -1.51
CA THR A 24 17.44 14.77 -1.26
C THR A 24 18.21 14.32 -2.49
N GLU A 25 17.54 13.92 -3.57
CA GLU A 25 18.16 13.39 -4.79
C GLU A 25 17.70 14.20 -6.00
N GLU A 26 18.64 14.89 -6.64
CA GLU A 26 18.37 15.71 -7.80
C GLU A 26 17.94 14.87 -9.02
N GLY A 27 16.89 15.32 -9.70
CA GLY A 27 16.32 14.61 -10.86
C GLY A 27 15.46 13.41 -10.52
N ALA A 28 15.44 12.95 -9.26
CA ALA A 28 14.53 11.91 -8.79
C ALA A 28 13.16 12.46 -8.39
N HIS A 29 12.17 11.58 -8.27
CA HIS A 29 10.80 11.94 -7.95
C HIS A 29 10.25 11.08 -6.80
N ILE A 30 9.25 11.62 -6.13
CA ILE A 30 8.40 10.87 -5.20
C ILE A 30 6.97 10.87 -5.72
N ALA A 31 6.37 9.69 -5.87
CA ALA A 31 4.95 9.54 -6.09
C ALA A 31 4.25 9.21 -4.77
N ILE A 32 3.18 9.93 -4.46
CA ILE A 32 2.37 9.75 -3.26
C ILE A 32 0.97 9.33 -3.67
N LEU A 33 0.51 8.20 -3.13
CA LEU A 33 -0.87 7.73 -3.21
C LEU A 33 -1.55 8.02 -1.86
N CYS A 34 -2.69 8.68 -1.88
CA CYS A 34 -3.46 9.00 -0.69
C CYS A 34 -4.76 8.21 -0.69
N TYR A 35 -5.03 7.53 0.44
CA TYR A 35 -6.26 6.78 0.67
C TYR A 35 -6.92 7.30 1.96
N LYS A 36 -8.21 7.58 1.90
CA LYS A 36 -8.95 8.07 3.06
C LYS A 36 -9.36 6.95 4.00
N ASN A 37 -9.76 5.81 3.45
CA ASN A 37 -10.38 4.71 4.21
C ASN A 37 -9.37 3.65 4.68
N GLY A 38 -8.06 3.90 4.67
CA GLY A 38 -7.04 2.91 5.02
C GLY A 38 -7.28 2.22 6.37
N ALA A 39 -6.82 2.84 7.46
CA ALA A 39 -6.96 2.28 8.81
C ALA A 39 -8.43 2.26 9.28
N LEU A 40 -9.18 3.33 9.01
CA LEU A 40 -10.58 3.46 9.39
C LEU A 40 -11.44 2.28 8.92
N ALA A 41 -11.30 1.87 7.66
CA ALA A 41 -12.06 0.75 7.13
C ALA A 41 -11.65 -0.58 7.80
N ARG A 42 -10.35 -0.80 8.03
CA ARG A 42 -9.88 -2.00 8.75
C ARG A 42 -10.38 -2.06 10.19
N GLU A 43 -10.41 -0.93 10.89
CA GLU A 43 -10.95 -0.83 12.26
C GLU A 43 -12.44 -1.18 12.29
N LYS A 44 -13.22 -0.65 11.34
CA LYS A 44 -14.65 -1.01 11.24
C LYS A 44 -14.86 -2.51 10.97
N ILE A 45 -14.06 -3.11 10.10
CA ILE A 45 -14.13 -4.56 9.84
C ILE A 45 -13.70 -5.37 11.07
N ARG A 46 -12.63 -4.97 11.77
CA ARG A 46 -12.23 -5.57 13.03
C ARG A 46 -13.37 -5.53 14.05
N ASP A 47 -13.98 -4.37 14.24
CA ASP A 47 -15.01 -4.17 15.26
C ASP A 47 -16.27 -4.96 14.93
N LYS A 48 -16.63 -5.08 13.67
CA LYS A 48 -17.85 -5.76 13.23
C LYS A 48 -17.67 -7.28 13.12
N HIS A 49 -16.56 -7.77 12.60
CA HIS A 49 -16.37 -9.17 12.20
C HIS A 49 -15.29 -9.91 13.01
N ALA A 50 -14.56 -9.22 13.90
CA ALA A 50 -13.48 -9.80 14.70
C ALA A 50 -13.52 -9.36 16.18
N GLN A 51 -14.72 -9.17 16.73
CA GLN A 51 -14.94 -8.88 18.17
C GLN A 51 -14.11 -7.70 18.70
N SER A 52 -13.87 -6.67 17.89
CA SER A 52 -13.00 -5.52 18.18
C SER A 52 -11.56 -5.90 18.57
N SER A 53 -11.11 -7.10 18.20
CA SER A 53 -9.80 -7.66 18.52
C SER A 53 -8.92 -7.77 17.29
N TRP A 54 -7.70 -7.18 17.33
CA TRP A 54 -6.71 -7.38 16.28
C TRP A 54 -6.18 -8.82 16.25
N ASP A 55 -6.12 -9.51 17.36
CA ASP A 55 -5.69 -10.91 17.40
C ASP A 55 -6.70 -11.81 16.71
N GLU A 56 -7.99 -11.61 16.93
CA GLU A 56 -9.04 -12.34 16.24
C GLU A 56 -9.07 -11.99 14.74
N TYR A 57 -8.94 -10.71 14.41
CA TYR A 57 -8.80 -10.26 13.03
C TYR A 57 -7.63 -10.97 12.29
N ASN A 58 -6.47 -11.05 12.93
CA ASN A 58 -5.30 -11.72 12.38
C ASN A 58 -5.54 -13.22 12.17
N LYS A 59 -6.16 -13.91 13.15
CA LYS A 59 -6.52 -15.34 13.01
C LYS A 59 -7.44 -15.58 11.81
N LEU A 60 -8.47 -14.76 11.63
CA LEU A 60 -9.37 -14.86 10.48
C LEU A 60 -8.66 -14.65 9.15
N VAL A 61 -7.74 -13.67 9.09
CA VAL A 61 -6.89 -13.47 7.91
C VAL A 61 -6.01 -14.69 7.63
N GLU A 62 -5.39 -15.27 8.66
CA GLU A 62 -4.47 -16.40 8.51
C GLU A 62 -5.19 -17.73 8.17
N ALA A 63 -6.42 -17.89 8.67
CA ALA A 63 -7.27 -19.05 8.35
C ALA A 63 -7.81 -19.04 6.92
N SER A 64 -7.92 -17.87 6.29
CA SER A 64 -8.43 -17.73 4.93
C SER A 64 -7.35 -18.01 3.88
N LEU A 65 -7.71 -18.57 2.74
CA LEU A 65 -6.78 -18.80 1.63
C LEU A 65 -6.43 -17.49 0.89
N PRO A 66 -5.22 -17.38 0.30
CA PRO A 66 -4.86 -16.29 -0.59
C PRO A 66 -5.86 -16.13 -1.75
N GLY A 67 -6.31 -14.89 -1.99
CA GLY A 67 -7.40 -14.61 -2.93
C GLY A 67 -8.78 -14.80 -2.33
N ASN A 68 -8.87 -15.02 -1.01
CA ASN A 68 -10.10 -15.02 -0.22
C ASN A 68 -11.24 -15.86 -0.83
N ASN A 69 -10.95 -17.10 -1.22
CA ASN A 69 -11.90 -17.97 -1.92
C ASN A 69 -12.57 -17.29 -3.13
N LYS A 70 -11.81 -16.50 -3.88
CA LYS A 70 -12.24 -15.72 -5.06
C LYS A 70 -13.14 -14.53 -4.75
N THR A 71 -13.34 -14.17 -3.50
CA THR A 71 -14.13 -13.01 -3.11
C THR A 71 -13.26 -11.78 -2.97
N LEU A 72 -13.49 -10.77 -3.80
CA LEU A 72 -12.90 -9.45 -3.68
C LEU A 72 -13.91 -8.49 -3.04
N GLY A 73 -13.48 -7.75 -2.00
CA GLY A 73 -14.33 -6.78 -1.30
C GLY A 73 -13.71 -5.39 -1.30
N PHE A 74 -14.50 -4.38 -1.63
CA PHE A 74 -14.17 -2.96 -1.54
C PHE A 74 -14.92 -2.36 -0.35
N TYR A 75 -14.21 -1.57 0.48
CA TYR A 75 -14.78 -1.04 1.72
C TYR A 75 -14.43 0.44 1.86
N PHE A 76 -15.40 1.30 1.58
CA PHE A 76 -15.24 2.75 1.61
C PHE A 76 -16.26 3.38 2.57
N PRO A 77 -16.02 3.34 3.90
CA PRO A 77 -16.90 3.98 4.89
C PRO A 77 -17.15 5.47 4.64
N LEU A 78 -16.18 6.15 4.04
CA LEU A 78 -16.27 7.55 3.61
C LEU A 78 -15.99 7.63 2.11
N PRO A 79 -16.41 8.69 1.41
CA PRO A 79 -16.03 8.90 0.01
C PRO A 79 -14.51 8.81 -0.13
N GLU A 80 -14.03 7.88 -0.98
CA GLU A 80 -12.61 7.58 -1.14
C GLU A 80 -11.91 8.58 -2.07
N ILE A 81 -10.58 8.63 -1.98
CA ILE A 81 -9.72 9.40 -2.89
C ILE A 81 -9.30 8.52 -4.08
N ILE A 82 -9.00 7.25 -3.82
CA ILE A 82 -8.61 6.25 -4.82
C ILE A 82 -9.39 4.95 -4.58
N PRO A 83 -10.40 4.68 -5.42
CA PRO A 83 -10.96 5.45 -6.53
C PRO A 83 -11.76 6.67 -6.06
N PRO A 84 -11.86 7.75 -6.88
CA PRO A 84 -12.44 9.00 -6.41
C PRO A 84 -13.95 8.91 -6.19
N ASN A 85 -14.40 9.51 -5.09
CA ASN A 85 -15.80 9.71 -4.73
C ASN A 85 -16.65 8.45 -4.54
N VAL A 86 -16.04 7.27 -4.51
CA VAL A 86 -16.76 6.01 -4.24
C VAL A 86 -16.97 5.86 -2.74
N GLN A 87 -18.18 5.52 -2.33
CA GLN A 87 -18.56 5.22 -0.95
C GLN A 87 -19.48 4.00 -0.89
N GLY A 88 -19.21 3.08 0.03
CA GLY A 88 -20.00 1.86 0.22
C GLY A 88 -19.16 0.61 0.40
N GLU A 89 -19.80 -0.54 0.38
CA GLU A 89 -19.18 -1.86 0.41
C GLU A 89 -19.63 -2.62 -0.83
N PHE A 90 -18.67 -3.15 -1.62
CA PHE A 90 -18.95 -3.81 -2.90
C PHE A 90 -18.18 -5.11 -2.98
N PHE A 91 -18.79 -6.17 -3.51
CA PHE A 91 -18.21 -7.50 -3.56
C PHE A 91 -18.34 -8.11 -4.95
N TYR A 92 -17.28 -8.80 -5.38
CA TYR A 92 -17.20 -9.47 -6.67
C TYR A 92 -16.59 -10.86 -6.54
N ASP A 93 -17.04 -11.79 -7.37
CA ASP A 93 -16.29 -13.03 -7.62
C ASP A 93 -15.18 -12.73 -8.63
N ILE A 94 -13.92 -12.97 -8.23
CA ILE A 94 -12.76 -12.71 -9.10
C ILE A 94 -12.78 -13.59 -10.37
N SER A 95 -13.46 -14.74 -10.32
CA SER A 95 -13.61 -15.63 -11.49
C SER A 95 -14.60 -15.11 -12.52
N ASP A 96 -15.61 -14.38 -12.06
CA ASP A 96 -16.62 -13.71 -12.90
C ASP A 96 -16.85 -12.29 -12.39
N PRO A 97 -15.94 -11.36 -12.72
CA PRO A 97 -16.03 -9.98 -12.27
C PRO A 97 -17.16 -9.18 -12.93
N SER A 98 -17.95 -9.78 -13.85
CA SER A 98 -19.04 -9.10 -14.54
C SER A 98 -20.27 -8.85 -13.66
N SER A 99 -20.39 -9.55 -12.53
CA SER A 99 -21.55 -9.46 -11.65
C SER A 99 -21.15 -9.18 -10.19
N PRO A 100 -21.75 -8.18 -9.55
CA PRO A 100 -21.55 -7.97 -8.12
C PRO A 100 -22.17 -9.13 -7.33
N VAL A 101 -21.52 -9.48 -6.23
CA VAL A 101 -22.03 -10.47 -5.27
C VAL A 101 -22.74 -9.74 -4.14
N SER A 102 -23.93 -10.22 -3.76
CA SER A 102 -24.62 -9.64 -2.61
C SER A 102 -23.78 -9.85 -1.33
N LYS A 103 -23.73 -8.83 -0.50
CA LYS A 103 -23.05 -8.87 0.80
C LYS A 103 -23.53 -10.02 1.69
N ASP A 104 -24.82 -10.38 1.59
CA ASP A 104 -25.43 -11.44 2.40
C ASP A 104 -24.85 -12.82 2.12
N PHE A 105 -24.13 -12.98 1.00
CA PHE A 105 -23.44 -14.22 0.64
C PHE A 105 -21.96 -14.22 1.06
N ILE A 106 -21.46 -13.13 1.67
CA ILE A 106 -20.06 -13.06 2.11
C ILE A 106 -20.00 -13.48 3.59
N PRO A 107 -19.32 -14.58 3.92
CA PRO A 107 -19.17 -15.01 5.30
C PRO A 107 -18.44 -13.96 6.14
N ASP A 108 -18.83 -13.80 7.39
CA ASP A 108 -18.23 -12.81 8.30
C ASP A 108 -16.71 -12.98 8.42
N GLU A 109 -16.22 -14.20 8.45
CA GLU A 109 -14.81 -14.54 8.51
C GLU A 109 -14.00 -14.15 7.28
N ALA A 110 -14.65 -13.91 6.14
CA ALA A 110 -13.98 -13.53 4.88
C ALA A 110 -13.61 -12.03 4.84
N HIS A 111 -14.33 -11.18 5.55
CA HIS A 111 -14.16 -9.72 5.48
C HIS A 111 -12.76 -9.22 5.90
N PRO A 112 -12.10 -9.75 6.96
CA PRO A 112 -10.77 -9.31 7.37
C PRO A 112 -9.70 -9.49 6.29
N ARG A 113 -9.72 -10.60 5.55
CA ARG A 113 -8.80 -10.81 4.43
C ARG A 113 -9.20 -9.98 3.21
N ALA A 114 -10.48 -9.94 2.86
CA ALA A 114 -10.98 -9.21 1.71
C ALA A 114 -10.55 -7.74 1.72
N ILE A 115 -10.70 -7.04 2.84
CA ILE A 115 -10.30 -5.63 2.94
C ILE A 115 -8.79 -5.44 2.81
N LEU A 116 -7.97 -6.31 3.42
CA LEU A 116 -6.51 -6.20 3.31
C LEU A 116 -6.03 -6.45 1.88
N GLU A 117 -6.55 -7.50 1.24
CA GLU A 117 -6.20 -7.83 -0.14
C GLU A 117 -6.58 -6.70 -1.09
N SER A 118 -7.79 -6.17 -0.97
CA SER A 118 -8.27 -5.05 -1.77
C SER A 118 -7.39 -3.81 -1.64
N GLN A 119 -7.06 -3.40 -0.42
CA GLN A 119 -6.22 -2.23 -0.18
C GLN A 119 -4.79 -2.41 -0.73
N LEU A 120 -4.19 -3.58 -0.54
CA LEU A 120 -2.83 -3.85 -1.03
C LEU A 120 -2.79 -4.02 -2.55
N LEU A 121 -3.80 -4.64 -3.16
CA LEU A 121 -3.93 -4.74 -4.60
C LEU A 121 -4.14 -3.37 -5.25
N SER A 122 -4.95 -2.50 -4.64
CA SER A 122 -5.11 -1.11 -5.10
C SER A 122 -3.77 -0.39 -5.19
N ILE A 123 -2.96 -0.47 -4.14
CA ILE A 123 -1.62 0.15 -4.13
C ILE A 123 -0.72 -0.49 -5.21
N LYS A 124 -0.73 -1.82 -5.34
CA LYS A 124 0.08 -2.54 -6.33
C LYS A 124 -0.25 -2.11 -7.76
N VAL A 125 -1.54 -2.02 -8.09
CA VAL A 125 -2.02 -1.58 -9.40
C VAL A 125 -1.54 -0.16 -9.70
N ARG A 126 -1.71 0.78 -8.76
CA ARG A 126 -1.28 2.18 -8.95
C ARG A 126 0.22 2.33 -9.11
N ILE A 127 1.01 1.54 -8.36
CA ILE A 127 2.47 1.53 -8.51
C ILE A 127 2.86 1.08 -9.92
N GLN A 128 2.23 0.03 -10.45
CA GLN A 128 2.50 -0.44 -11.82
C GLN A 128 2.17 0.63 -12.87
N ASP A 129 1.10 1.40 -12.66
CA ASP A 129 0.70 2.46 -13.58
C ASP A 129 1.65 3.66 -13.55
N ILE A 130 2.17 4.02 -12.37
CA ILE A 130 3.05 5.18 -12.16
C ILE A 130 4.47 4.91 -12.70
N LEU A 131 4.97 3.70 -12.53
CA LEU A 131 6.33 3.37 -12.95
C LEU A 131 6.51 3.57 -14.46
N PRO A 132 7.61 4.22 -14.89
CA PRO A 132 7.94 4.34 -16.31
C PRO A 132 8.09 2.97 -16.96
N GLU A 133 7.79 2.89 -18.24
CA GLU A 133 8.08 1.68 -19.03
C GLU A 133 9.57 1.37 -19.00
N GLY A 134 9.94 0.12 -18.71
CA GLY A 134 11.33 -0.31 -18.55
C GLY A 134 11.97 0.14 -17.24
N ALA A 135 11.20 0.67 -16.28
CA ALA A 135 11.72 0.99 -14.95
C ALA A 135 12.31 -0.25 -14.27
N GLN A 136 13.39 -0.03 -13.52
CA GLN A 136 13.95 -1.09 -12.70
C GLN A 136 12.90 -1.56 -11.66
N PRO A 137 12.86 -2.87 -11.35
CA PRO A 137 11.97 -3.39 -10.32
C PRO A 137 12.18 -2.66 -8.98
N LEU A 138 11.10 -2.47 -8.24
CA LEU A 138 11.19 -1.95 -6.87
C LEU A 138 12.05 -2.89 -6.02
N ARG A 139 12.94 -2.31 -5.22
CA ARG A 139 13.92 -3.08 -4.45
C ARG A 139 13.46 -3.36 -3.03
N ARG A 140 12.65 -2.49 -2.44
CA ARG A 140 12.28 -2.55 -1.02
C ARG A 140 10.86 -2.06 -0.82
N LEU A 141 10.16 -2.73 0.08
CA LEU A 141 8.91 -2.28 0.65
C LEU A 141 9.15 -1.93 2.12
N VAL A 142 9.12 -0.65 2.46
CA VAL A 142 9.29 -0.20 3.84
C VAL A 142 7.93 0.16 4.41
N MET A 143 7.54 -0.51 5.50
CA MET A 143 6.32 -0.22 6.23
C MET A 143 6.61 0.60 7.49
N THR A 144 5.82 1.66 7.70
CA THR A 144 5.92 2.55 8.86
C THR A 144 4.53 2.82 9.44
N GLY A 145 4.48 3.44 10.62
CA GLY A 145 3.21 3.74 11.30
C GLY A 145 2.57 2.52 11.97
N GLY A 146 1.33 2.66 12.42
CA GLY A 146 0.64 1.66 13.26
C GLY A 146 0.55 0.26 12.64
N SER A 147 0.25 0.17 11.35
CA SER A 147 0.13 -1.12 10.64
C SER A 147 1.46 -1.89 10.53
N SER A 148 2.60 -1.20 10.65
CA SER A 148 3.92 -1.85 10.60
C SER A 148 4.21 -2.75 11.80
N GLY A 149 3.48 -2.59 12.89
CA GLY A 149 3.55 -3.46 14.08
C GLY A 149 2.82 -4.81 13.90
N ASN A 150 1.89 -4.92 12.96
CA ASN A 150 1.09 -6.13 12.77
C ASN A 150 1.78 -7.11 11.83
N GLN A 151 2.12 -8.30 12.33
CA GLN A 151 2.86 -9.32 11.58
C GLN A 151 2.05 -9.87 10.40
N THR A 152 0.77 -10.11 10.57
CA THR A 152 -0.13 -10.64 9.53
C THR A 152 -0.24 -9.66 8.37
N ILE A 153 -0.37 -8.36 8.66
CA ILE A 153 -0.41 -7.31 7.62
C ILE A 153 0.94 -7.22 6.89
N ARG A 154 2.07 -7.31 7.59
CA ARG A 154 3.40 -7.33 6.96
C ARG A 154 3.58 -8.52 6.03
N GLN A 155 3.19 -9.72 6.50
CA GLN A 155 3.28 -10.93 5.69
C GLN A 155 2.42 -10.84 4.43
N LEU A 156 1.18 -10.38 4.59
CA LEU A 156 0.29 -10.21 3.44
C LEU A 156 0.83 -9.17 2.45
N ALA A 157 1.41 -8.07 2.93
CA ALA A 157 2.05 -7.09 2.08
C ALA A 157 3.25 -7.68 1.33
N ALA A 158 4.12 -8.46 2.01
CA ALA A 158 5.22 -9.14 1.36
C ALA A 158 4.72 -10.04 0.22
N ASP A 159 3.68 -10.83 0.46
CA ASP A 159 3.10 -11.75 -0.52
C ASP A 159 2.44 -11.02 -1.69
N VAL A 160 1.64 -9.99 -1.42
CA VAL A 160 0.96 -9.22 -2.47
C VAL A 160 1.96 -8.52 -3.37
N PHE A 161 2.98 -7.89 -2.82
CA PHE A 161 4.00 -7.18 -3.63
C PHE A 161 5.08 -8.10 -4.19
N GLY A 162 5.24 -9.30 -3.65
CA GLY A 162 6.34 -10.22 -4.01
C GLY A 162 7.71 -9.68 -3.60
N MET A 163 7.76 -8.90 -2.50
CA MET A 163 8.97 -8.23 -2.02
C MET A 163 9.13 -8.38 -0.51
N THR A 164 10.38 -8.41 -0.05
CA THR A 164 10.69 -8.32 1.37
C THR A 164 10.16 -7.00 1.95
N VAL A 165 9.43 -7.12 3.04
CA VAL A 165 8.97 -5.97 3.85
C VAL A 165 10.03 -5.65 4.88
N TYR A 166 10.41 -4.38 4.94
CA TYR A 166 11.28 -3.82 5.96
C TYR A 166 10.49 -2.92 6.90
N VAL A 167 10.92 -2.85 8.15
CA VAL A 167 10.41 -1.90 9.15
C VAL A 167 11.55 -1.07 9.71
N ALA A 168 11.29 0.22 9.93
CA ALA A 168 12.23 1.10 10.58
C ALA A 168 12.16 0.93 12.10
N THR A 169 13.30 0.98 12.78
CA THR A 169 13.34 1.07 14.24
C THR A 169 12.77 2.43 14.67
N GLY A 170 11.85 2.46 15.63
CA GLY A 170 11.15 3.70 16.03
C GLY A 170 10.00 4.11 15.10
N GLY A 171 9.41 3.18 14.35
CA GLY A 171 8.45 3.43 13.27
C GLY A 171 7.16 4.21 13.61
N LYS A 172 6.82 4.40 14.89
CA LYS A 172 5.64 5.22 15.28
C LYS A 172 5.83 6.70 14.97
N GLU A 173 7.04 7.22 15.15
CA GLU A 173 7.43 8.62 14.93
C GLU A 173 8.10 8.85 13.57
N ALA A 174 7.97 7.91 12.63
CA ALA A 174 8.70 7.95 11.36
C ALA A 174 8.55 9.27 10.58
N ALA A 175 7.38 9.88 10.60
CA ALA A 175 7.14 11.16 9.93
C ALA A 175 7.92 12.30 10.59
N ALA A 176 7.91 12.38 11.92
CA ALA A 176 8.65 13.41 12.67
C ALA A 176 10.16 13.22 12.51
N ILE A 177 10.65 11.98 12.60
CA ILE A 177 12.06 11.64 12.37
C ILE A 177 12.48 12.01 10.96
N GLY A 178 11.66 11.68 9.94
CA GLY A 178 11.92 12.05 8.55
C GLY A 178 12.04 13.56 8.35
N GLY A 179 11.12 14.34 8.93
CA GLY A 179 11.16 15.80 8.92
C GLY A 179 12.42 16.36 9.60
N ALA A 180 12.79 15.81 10.75
CA ALA A 180 14.01 16.20 11.46
C ALA A 180 15.29 15.90 10.65
N GLN A 181 15.33 14.74 9.97
CA GLN A 181 16.45 14.39 9.09
C GLN A 181 16.56 15.30 7.87
N LEU A 182 15.44 15.72 7.29
CA LEU A 182 15.46 16.69 6.18
C LEU A 182 15.95 18.06 6.66
N ALA A 183 15.52 18.53 7.84
CA ALA A 183 16.01 19.77 8.42
C ALA A 183 17.51 19.69 8.73
N ARG A 184 17.96 18.56 9.31
CA ARG A 184 19.39 18.29 9.55
C ARG A 184 20.18 18.31 8.24
N TYR A 185 19.65 17.72 7.17
CA TYR A 185 20.31 17.72 5.87
C TYR A 185 20.46 19.13 5.29
N ALA A 186 19.42 19.93 5.35
CA ALA A 186 19.48 21.33 4.88
C ALA A 186 20.54 22.13 5.64
N TRP A 187 20.60 22.03 6.97
CA TRP A 187 21.63 22.66 7.80
C TRP A 187 23.03 22.15 7.47
N TRP A 188 23.21 20.81 7.44
CA TRP A 188 24.49 20.17 7.14
C TRP A 188 25.02 20.58 5.77
N LYS A 189 24.17 20.60 4.75
CA LYS A 189 24.52 21.04 3.39
C LYS A 189 24.97 22.50 3.37
N GLY A 190 24.31 23.37 4.14
CA GLY A 190 24.71 24.76 4.31
C GLY A 190 26.11 24.90 4.90
N GLN A 191 26.45 24.09 5.92
CA GLN A 191 27.79 24.10 6.52
C GLN A 191 28.89 23.57 5.57
N ASN A 192 28.52 22.75 4.58
CA ASN A 192 29.44 22.17 3.59
C ASN A 192 29.42 22.93 2.24
N GLY A 193 29.08 24.21 2.25
CA GLY A 193 29.08 25.05 1.05
C GLY A 193 28.12 24.59 -0.05
N GLY A 194 27.01 24.01 0.34
CA GLY A 194 25.98 23.49 -0.57
C GLY A 194 26.28 22.11 -1.18
N LYS A 195 27.37 21.46 -0.77
CA LYS A 195 27.85 20.17 -1.30
C LYS A 195 27.48 19.01 -0.39
N GLY A 196 27.55 17.79 -0.96
CA GLY A 196 27.33 16.52 -0.27
C GLY A 196 25.92 15.97 -0.44
N THR A 197 25.78 14.66 -0.23
CA THR A 197 24.53 13.91 -0.40
C THR A 197 23.89 13.62 0.95
N PHE A 198 22.60 13.23 0.91
CA PHE A 198 21.88 12.82 2.11
C PHE A 198 22.50 11.54 2.71
N GLU A 199 22.91 10.62 1.85
CA GLU A 199 23.59 9.37 2.24
C GLU A 199 24.88 9.63 3.00
N GLU A 200 25.69 10.59 2.56
CA GLU A 200 26.92 10.99 3.25
C GLU A 200 26.61 11.54 4.64
N MET A 201 25.58 12.37 4.77
CA MET A 201 25.19 12.90 6.07
C MET A 201 24.72 11.82 7.04
N VAL A 202 23.91 10.85 6.58
CA VAL A 202 23.33 9.80 7.43
C VAL A 202 24.28 8.60 7.64
N ALA A 203 25.39 8.52 6.91
CA ALA A 203 26.32 7.40 6.99
C ALA A 203 26.85 7.16 8.42
N SER A 204 27.04 8.23 9.22
CA SER A 204 27.48 8.15 10.61
C SER A 204 26.37 7.79 11.61
N ASP A 205 25.11 7.94 11.23
CA ASP A 205 23.95 7.71 12.10
C ASP A 205 22.75 7.24 11.24
N PRO A 206 22.85 6.04 10.65
CA PRO A 206 21.79 5.51 9.80
C PRO A 206 20.56 5.13 10.61
N VAL A 207 19.37 5.45 10.10
CA VAL A 207 18.13 4.90 10.64
C VAL A 207 18.05 3.42 10.24
N PRO A 208 18.19 2.49 11.20
CA PRO A 208 18.23 1.08 10.84
C PRO A 208 16.85 0.60 10.36
N VAL A 209 16.84 -0.05 9.21
CA VAL A 209 15.70 -0.81 8.72
C VAL A 209 16.04 -2.29 8.75
N LYS A 210 15.14 -3.13 9.23
CA LYS A 210 15.34 -4.58 9.31
C LYS A 210 14.27 -5.31 8.50
N PRO A 211 14.60 -6.47 7.88
CA PRO A 211 13.60 -7.32 7.26
C PRO A 211 12.61 -7.80 8.33
N ALA A 212 11.33 -7.81 7.98
CA ALA A 212 10.24 -8.12 8.90
C ALA A 212 9.22 -9.12 8.34
N ALA A 213 9.21 -9.32 7.02
CA ALA A 213 8.48 -10.39 6.36
C ALA A 213 9.08 -10.66 4.98
N GLU A 214 9.16 -11.93 4.61
CA GLU A 214 9.61 -12.38 3.29
C GLU A 214 8.41 -12.88 2.48
N PRO A 215 8.36 -12.63 1.15
CA PRO A 215 7.29 -13.12 0.32
C PRO A 215 7.34 -14.64 0.19
N ARG A 216 6.19 -15.29 0.27
CA ARG A 216 6.02 -16.69 -0.04
C ARG A 216 5.83 -16.86 -1.56
N PRO A 217 6.78 -17.46 -2.32
CA PRO A 217 6.78 -17.40 -3.78
C PRO A 217 5.49 -17.88 -4.44
N ASN A 218 4.92 -18.99 -3.93
CA ASN A 218 3.67 -19.55 -4.47
C ASN A 218 2.47 -18.63 -4.21
N VAL A 219 2.43 -17.97 -3.04
CA VAL A 219 1.37 -17.01 -2.68
C VAL A 219 1.50 -15.73 -3.49
N ALA A 220 2.72 -15.23 -3.69
CA ALA A 220 2.98 -14.06 -4.50
C ALA A 220 2.53 -14.24 -5.97
N LYS A 221 2.64 -15.45 -6.52
CA LYS A 221 2.11 -15.79 -7.85
C LYS A 221 0.58 -15.69 -7.89
N VAL A 222 -0.12 -16.13 -6.85
CA VAL A 222 -1.58 -15.97 -6.75
C VAL A 222 -1.94 -14.49 -6.84
N TYR A 223 -1.33 -13.62 -6.02
CA TYR A 223 -1.61 -12.18 -6.07
C TYR A 223 -1.20 -11.53 -7.40
N GLY A 224 -0.17 -12.04 -8.05
CA GLY A 224 0.18 -11.61 -9.40
C GLY A 224 -0.94 -11.84 -10.41
N SER A 225 -1.61 -12.99 -10.34
CA SER A 225 -2.73 -13.32 -11.23
C SER A 225 -4.03 -12.55 -10.92
N LEU A 226 -4.17 -11.98 -9.72
CA LEU A 226 -5.37 -11.24 -9.32
C LEU A 226 -5.36 -9.77 -9.77
N VAL A 227 -4.24 -9.23 -10.21
CA VAL A 227 -4.10 -7.81 -10.56
C VAL A 227 -5.11 -7.37 -11.61
N GLU A 228 -5.24 -8.14 -12.68
CA GLU A 228 -6.15 -7.79 -13.77
C GLU A 228 -7.62 -7.92 -13.36
N SER A 229 -7.98 -8.95 -12.60
CA SER A 229 -9.32 -9.10 -12.06
C SER A 229 -9.67 -7.97 -11.10
N TYR A 230 -8.71 -7.55 -10.26
CA TYR A 230 -8.87 -6.38 -9.39
C TYR A 230 -9.19 -5.11 -10.21
N ARG A 231 -8.43 -4.85 -11.29
CA ARG A 231 -8.65 -3.69 -12.17
C ARG A 231 -10.07 -3.67 -12.74
N ARG A 232 -10.55 -4.82 -13.20
CA ARG A 232 -11.89 -4.95 -13.76
C ARG A 232 -12.97 -4.69 -12.71
N CYS A 233 -12.87 -5.30 -11.54
CA CYS A 233 -13.84 -5.08 -10.45
C CYS A 233 -13.84 -3.61 -10.00
N GLU A 234 -12.67 -3.00 -9.83
CA GLU A 234 -12.57 -1.59 -9.44
C GLU A 234 -13.19 -0.67 -10.51
N ALA A 235 -12.98 -0.96 -11.79
CA ALA A 235 -13.58 -0.19 -12.88
C ALA A 235 -15.11 -0.24 -12.85
N LEU A 236 -15.70 -1.41 -12.55
CA LEU A 236 -17.16 -1.54 -12.38
C LEU A 236 -17.64 -0.75 -11.16
N VAL A 237 -16.95 -0.82 -10.02
CA VAL A 237 -17.27 0.00 -8.84
C VAL A 237 -17.27 1.49 -9.18
N VAL A 238 -16.29 1.95 -9.94
CA VAL A 238 -16.21 3.37 -10.36
C VAL A 238 -17.32 3.72 -11.35
N GLN A 239 -17.62 2.84 -12.30
CA GLN A 239 -18.66 3.05 -13.29
C GLN A 239 -20.05 3.17 -12.64
N ASP A 240 -20.35 2.29 -11.69
CA ASP A 240 -21.70 2.16 -11.11
C ASP A 240 -21.94 3.10 -9.93
N PHE A 241 -20.86 3.45 -9.19
CA PHE A 241 -20.95 4.16 -7.90
C PHE A 241 -19.99 5.35 -7.77
N GLY A 242 -19.12 5.61 -8.74
CA GLY A 242 -18.29 6.80 -8.78
C GLY A 242 -19.16 8.03 -8.99
N GLY A 243 -19.18 8.97 -8.02
CA GLY A 243 -19.86 10.24 -8.17
C GLY A 243 -19.23 11.06 -9.31
N HIS A 244 -20.06 11.63 -10.16
CA HIS A 244 -19.68 12.59 -11.20
C HIS A 244 -19.35 13.95 -10.59
#